data_b9642f4eebba50633655ee5b540ef02e
#
_entry.id   b9642f4eebba50633655ee5b540ef02e
#
_cell.length_a   1.000
_cell.length_b   1.000
_cell.length_c   1.000
_cell.angle_alpha   90.00
_cell.angle_beta   90.00
_cell.angle_gamma   90.00
#
_symmetry.space_group_name_H-M   'P 1'
#
loop_
_entity.id
_entity.type
_entity.pdbx_description
1 polymer ?
#
loop_
_entity_poly.entity_id
_entity_poly.type
_entity_poly.pdbx_seq_one_letter_code
_entity_poly.pdbx_strand_id
1 'polypeptide(L)'
;NGLTYLSTPNAINTWEDLSTLKVRVQPSELLKESVRVWGATPRVLAYNELNTGTFYGAVNSSFNPPSNTLGSALMPMQKYLYKTNNVYLGYVILMNRKFWDGLTPAQRDALSKAIKETRDFQVDAAERDNVFAVERIQNSGSTRVVDMNPAILARMKSESVKVGRLLSPTQRAYYDKIRAAVSKNAPAKTK
;
A
#
# COMPACT_ATOMS: atom_id res chain seq x y z
N ASN A 1 -2.05 4.75 -7.32
CA ASN A 1 -2.98 3.74 -6.76
C ASN A 1 -3.57 4.15 -5.43
N GLY A 2 -2.80 4.47 -4.39
CA GLY A 2 -3.34 4.97 -3.14
C GLY A 2 -2.86 4.25 -1.88
N LEU A 3 -3.54 4.52 -0.77
CA LEU A 3 -3.27 3.92 0.52
C LEU A 3 -3.74 2.47 0.56
N THR A 4 -2.95 1.61 1.22
CA THR A 4 -3.23 0.17 1.28
C THR A 4 -4.04 -0.19 2.52
N TYR A 5 -4.91 -1.18 2.36
CA TYR A 5 -5.65 -1.84 3.42
C TYR A 5 -5.10 -3.26 3.61
N LEU A 6 -5.14 -3.77 4.83
CA LEU A 6 -4.69 -5.12 5.16
C LEU A 6 -5.87 -6.10 5.03
N SER A 7 -5.76 -7.07 4.14
CA SER A 7 -6.75 -8.14 3.99
C SER A 7 -6.35 -9.39 4.78
N THR A 8 -7.32 -10.02 5.47
CA THR A 8 -7.07 -11.19 6.31
C THR A 8 -8.23 -12.20 6.27
N PRO A 9 -7.95 -13.50 6.46
CA PRO A 9 -9.01 -14.52 6.52
C PRO A 9 -9.78 -14.48 7.85
N ASN A 10 -9.14 -14.06 8.93
CA ASN A 10 -9.70 -14.03 10.28
C ASN A 10 -9.68 -12.63 10.87
N ALA A 11 -10.50 -12.38 11.90
CA ALA A 11 -10.49 -11.13 12.64
C ALA A 11 -9.16 -10.92 13.37
N ILE A 12 -8.73 -9.66 13.45
CA ILE A 12 -7.61 -9.21 14.27
C ILE A 12 -8.21 -8.47 15.47
N ASN A 13 -8.24 -9.12 16.62
CA ASN A 13 -8.77 -8.57 17.86
C ASN A 13 -7.66 -8.16 18.82
N THR A 14 -6.52 -8.85 18.76
CA THR A 14 -5.35 -8.64 19.62
C THR A 14 -4.10 -8.42 18.76
N TRP A 15 -3.02 -7.95 19.39
CA TRP A 15 -1.72 -7.83 18.72
C TRP A 15 -1.16 -9.19 18.30
N GLU A 16 -1.39 -10.20 19.09
CA GLU A 16 -0.91 -11.57 18.92
C GLU A 16 -1.51 -12.24 17.68
N ASP A 17 -2.73 -11.83 17.27
CA ASP A 17 -3.37 -12.32 16.04
C ASP A 17 -2.56 -12.02 14.79
N LEU A 18 -1.76 -10.93 14.80
CA LEU A 18 -0.88 -10.59 13.70
C LEU A 18 0.17 -11.68 13.44
N SER A 19 0.59 -12.45 14.45
CA SER A 19 1.57 -13.53 14.30
C SER A 19 1.08 -14.68 13.43
N THR A 20 -0.22 -14.83 13.27
CA THR A 20 -0.85 -15.85 12.43
C THR A 20 -0.80 -15.52 10.93
N LEU A 21 -0.42 -14.29 10.60
CA LEU A 21 -0.45 -13.80 9.24
C LEU A 21 0.84 -14.13 8.49
N LYS A 22 0.67 -14.74 7.31
CA LYS A 22 1.68 -14.87 6.26
C LYS A 22 1.38 -13.80 5.21
N VAL A 23 2.00 -12.62 5.39
CA VAL A 23 1.67 -11.45 4.59
C VAL A 23 2.46 -11.42 3.29
N ARG A 24 1.77 -11.38 2.17
CA ARG A 24 2.42 -11.13 0.88
C ARG A 24 3.03 -9.74 0.84
N VAL A 25 4.26 -9.66 0.40
CA VAL A 25 4.98 -8.40 0.13
C VAL A 25 5.67 -8.44 -1.23
N GLN A 26 5.92 -7.26 -1.80
CA GLN A 26 6.82 -7.08 -2.93
C GLN A 26 8.28 -7.34 -2.49
N PRO A 27 9.23 -7.56 -3.42
CA PRO A 27 10.65 -7.76 -3.11
C PRO A 27 11.31 -6.46 -2.60
N SER A 28 11.02 -6.12 -1.35
CA SER A 28 11.52 -4.93 -0.65
C SER A 28 11.87 -5.29 0.78
N GLU A 29 13.11 -5.01 1.18
CA GLU A 29 13.55 -5.22 2.57
C GLU A 29 12.75 -4.36 3.55
N LEU A 30 12.40 -3.13 3.16
CA LEU A 30 11.57 -2.25 3.99
C LEU A 30 10.19 -2.86 4.25
N LEU A 31 9.54 -3.42 3.23
CA LEU A 31 8.23 -4.05 3.39
C LEU A 31 8.31 -5.35 4.19
N LYS A 32 9.35 -6.16 3.96
CA LYS A 32 9.57 -7.38 4.76
C LYS A 32 9.76 -7.06 6.23
N GLU A 33 10.60 -6.08 6.53
CA GLU A 33 10.86 -5.68 7.90
C GLU A 33 9.64 -5.02 8.55
N SER A 34 8.86 -4.23 7.81
CA SER A 34 7.60 -3.67 8.32
C SER A 34 6.66 -4.76 8.82
N VAL A 35 6.54 -5.85 8.06
CA VAL A 35 5.71 -7.00 8.45
C VAL A 35 6.30 -7.74 9.66
N ARG A 36 7.62 -7.92 9.72
CA ARG A 36 8.30 -8.58 10.85
C ARG A 36 8.14 -7.84 12.17
N VAL A 37 8.27 -6.51 12.15
CA VAL A 37 8.12 -5.71 13.39
C VAL A 37 6.69 -5.71 13.92
N TRP A 38 5.70 -6.10 13.11
CA TRP A 38 4.32 -6.36 13.56
C TRP A 38 4.13 -7.76 14.15
N GLY A 39 5.15 -8.61 14.11
CA GLY A 39 5.08 -10.00 14.53
C GLY A 39 4.56 -10.97 13.46
N ALA A 40 4.22 -10.50 12.27
CA ALA A 40 3.75 -11.31 11.15
C ALA A 40 4.91 -11.87 10.29
N THR A 41 4.61 -12.87 9.46
CA THR A 41 5.59 -13.50 8.58
C THR A 41 5.50 -12.92 7.15
N PRO A 42 6.50 -12.19 6.65
CA PRO A 42 6.50 -11.72 5.27
C PRO A 42 6.81 -12.86 4.28
N ARG A 43 6.10 -12.87 3.15
CA ARG A 43 6.33 -13.76 2.01
C ARG A 43 6.42 -12.95 0.73
N VAL A 44 7.53 -13.09 0.00
CA VAL A 44 7.72 -12.39 -1.28
C VAL A 44 7.05 -13.20 -2.37
N LEU A 45 6.05 -12.59 -3.04
CA LEU A 45 5.38 -13.15 -4.22
C LEU A 45 5.09 -12.03 -5.21
N ALA A 46 5.18 -12.34 -6.51
CA ALA A 46 4.68 -11.45 -7.55
C ALA A 46 3.16 -11.26 -7.42
N TYR A 47 2.63 -10.16 -7.97
CA TYR A 47 1.20 -9.86 -7.82
C TYR A 47 0.31 -10.90 -8.50
N ASN A 48 0.73 -11.39 -9.66
CA ASN A 48 0.02 -12.43 -10.42
C ASN A 48 0.05 -13.82 -9.74
N GLU A 49 0.99 -14.05 -8.80
CA GLU A 49 1.08 -15.28 -8.01
C GLU A 49 0.23 -15.25 -6.73
N LEU A 50 -0.30 -14.08 -6.38
CA LEU A 50 -0.98 -13.86 -5.11
C LEU A 50 -2.19 -14.80 -4.92
N ASN A 51 -3.00 -14.99 -5.97
CA ASN A 51 -4.17 -15.86 -5.91
C ASN A 51 -3.78 -17.32 -5.67
N THR A 52 -2.83 -17.82 -6.44
CA THR A 52 -2.29 -19.19 -6.30
C THR A 52 -1.61 -19.37 -4.94
N GLY A 53 -0.80 -18.40 -4.52
CA GLY A 53 -0.13 -18.43 -3.23
C GLY A 53 -1.09 -18.46 -2.04
N THR A 54 -2.23 -17.75 -2.14
CA THR A 54 -3.28 -17.80 -1.12
C THR A 54 -4.02 -19.12 -1.13
N PHE A 55 -4.36 -19.63 -2.30
CA PHE A 55 -5.07 -20.90 -2.44
C PHE A 55 -4.27 -22.08 -1.83
N TYR A 56 -2.97 -22.13 -2.05
CA TYR A 56 -2.08 -23.16 -1.47
C TYR A 56 -1.55 -22.81 -0.07
N GLY A 57 -2.00 -21.73 0.55
CA GLY A 57 -1.61 -21.36 1.93
C GLY A 57 -0.17 -20.86 2.08
N ALA A 58 0.52 -20.53 0.97
CA ALA A 58 1.83 -19.88 1.02
C ALA A 58 1.74 -18.49 1.66
N VAL A 59 0.63 -17.80 1.42
CA VAL A 59 0.21 -16.56 2.05
C VAL A 59 -1.26 -16.63 2.45
N ASN A 60 -1.65 -15.90 3.48
CA ASN A 60 -3.05 -15.78 3.91
C ASN A 60 -3.49 -14.32 4.08
N SER A 61 -2.61 -13.37 3.80
CA SER A 61 -2.83 -11.95 4.01
C SER A 61 -2.05 -11.12 2.98
N SER A 62 -2.55 -9.95 2.67
CA SER A 62 -1.84 -8.98 1.83
C SER A 62 -2.27 -7.55 2.18
N PHE A 63 -1.48 -6.55 1.77
CA PHE A 63 -1.91 -5.16 1.81
C PHE A 63 -1.85 -4.55 0.41
N ASN A 64 -2.99 -4.10 -0.06
CA ASN A 64 -3.19 -3.49 -1.37
C ASN A 64 -4.20 -2.33 -1.27
N PRO A 65 -4.20 -1.38 -2.20
CA PRO A 65 -5.33 -0.47 -2.35
C PRO A 65 -6.63 -1.24 -2.59
N PRO A 66 -7.78 -0.72 -2.14
CA PRO A 66 -9.08 -1.40 -2.30
C PRO A 66 -9.40 -1.82 -3.74
N SER A 67 -9.09 -0.99 -4.73
CA SER A 67 -9.29 -1.31 -6.15
C SER A 67 -8.52 -2.54 -6.61
N ASN A 68 -7.27 -2.69 -6.15
CA ASN A 68 -6.45 -3.87 -6.45
C ASN A 68 -6.96 -5.11 -5.70
N THR A 69 -7.52 -4.95 -4.50
CA THR A 69 -8.13 -6.05 -3.75
C THR A 69 -9.40 -6.54 -4.44
N LEU A 70 -10.28 -5.63 -4.88
CA LEU A 70 -11.49 -5.95 -5.61
C LEU A 70 -11.21 -6.68 -6.94
N GLY A 71 -10.18 -6.24 -7.66
CA GLY A 71 -9.77 -6.83 -8.94
C GLY A 71 -9.03 -8.17 -8.82
N SER A 72 -8.74 -8.63 -7.60
CA SER A 72 -8.05 -9.90 -7.36
C SER A 72 -9.04 -11.00 -6.96
N ALA A 73 -8.74 -12.26 -7.34
CA ALA A 73 -9.51 -13.42 -6.89
C ALA A 73 -9.33 -13.75 -5.39
N LEU A 74 -8.67 -12.87 -4.62
CA LEU A 74 -8.46 -13.04 -3.19
C LEU A 74 -9.71 -12.77 -2.36
N MET A 75 -10.61 -11.92 -2.84
CA MET A 75 -11.78 -11.48 -2.08
C MET A 75 -12.57 -12.63 -1.42
N PRO A 76 -12.89 -13.74 -2.10
CA PRO A 76 -13.63 -14.83 -1.48
C PRO A 76 -12.90 -15.50 -0.31
N MET A 77 -11.57 -15.41 -0.28
CA MET A 77 -10.71 -16.01 0.75
C MET A 77 -10.38 -15.04 1.89
N GLN A 78 -10.69 -13.74 1.74
CA GLN A 78 -10.42 -12.69 2.72
C GLN A 78 -11.73 -12.24 3.38
N LYS A 79 -11.89 -12.51 4.67
CA LYS A 79 -13.10 -12.16 5.42
C LYS A 79 -13.08 -10.72 5.95
N TYR A 80 -11.90 -10.12 6.07
CA TYR A 80 -11.73 -8.78 6.62
C TYR A 80 -10.79 -7.96 5.74
N LEU A 81 -11.11 -6.70 5.60
CA LEU A 81 -10.29 -5.68 4.95
C LEU A 81 -10.15 -4.50 5.92
N TYR A 82 -8.99 -4.42 6.58
CA TYR A 82 -8.71 -3.41 7.60
C TYR A 82 -8.14 -2.13 6.98
N LYS A 83 -8.71 -0.99 7.32
CA LYS A 83 -8.23 0.35 6.92
C LYS A 83 -6.95 0.70 7.69
N THR A 84 -5.83 0.13 7.31
CA THR A 84 -4.56 0.36 7.99
C THR A 84 -3.81 1.56 7.47
N ASN A 85 -3.98 1.91 6.19
CA ASN A 85 -3.29 3.01 5.51
C ASN A 85 -1.76 2.97 5.74
N ASN A 86 -1.19 1.76 5.80
CA ASN A 86 0.18 1.53 6.24
C ASN A 86 1.23 1.78 5.14
N VAL A 87 0.84 1.71 3.88
CA VAL A 87 1.70 1.98 2.72
C VAL A 87 0.93 2.83 1.70
N TYR A 88 1.59 3.81 1.11
CA TYR A 88 1.10 4.45 -0.11
C TYR A 88 1.72 3.74 -1.32
N LEU A 89 0.88 3.09 -2.12
CA LEU A 89 1.31 2.45 -3.36
C LEU A 89 1.28 3.48 -4.49
N GLY A 90 2.44 4.04 -4.77
CA GLY A 90 2.65 4.98 -5.88
C GLY A 90 3.38 4.33 -7.05
N TYR A 91 3.20 4.89 -8.23
CA TYR A 91 3.99 4.56 -9.43
C TYR A 91 4.76 5.78 -9.90
N VAL A 92 5.87 5.52 -10.56
CA VAL A 92 6.67 6.54 -11.21
C VAL A 92 6.80 6.22 -12.70
N ILE A 93 6.76 7.24 -13.53
CA ILE A 93 7.04 7.10 -14.97
C ILE A 93 8.54 7.26 -15.15
N LEU A 94 9.18 6.23 -15.70
CA LEU A 94 10.60 6.22 -15.98
C LEU A 94 10.83 6.21 -17.49
N MET A 95 11.86 6.92 -17.92
CA MET A 95 12.27 6.96 -19.33
C MET A 95 13.79 6.78 -19.43
N ASN A 96 14.24 6.07 -20.46
CA ASN A 96 15.65 5.92 -20.73
C ASN A 96 16.27 7.29 -21.02
N ARG A 97 17.38 7.63 -20.37
CA ARG A 97 18.06 8.93 -20.49
C ARG A 97 18.50 9.23 -21.93
N LYS A 98 19.10 8.25 -22.61
CA LYS A 98 19.55 8.40 -23.99
C LYS A 98 18.38 8.66 -24.94
N PHE A 99 17.25 7.99 -24.75
CA PHE A 99 16.03 8.24 -25.52
C PHE A 99 15.54 9.67 -25.29
N TRP A 100 15.43 10.12 -24.04
CA TRP A 100 15.02 11.48 -23.70
C TRP A 100 15.93 12.55 -24.31
N ASP A 101 17.24 12.36 -24.24
CA ASP A 101 18.24 13.30 -24.75
C ASP A 101 18.23 13.35 -26.29
N GLY A 102 17.77 12.29 -26.97
CA GLY A 102 17.59 12.24 -28.44
C GLY A 102 16.33 12.92 -28.96
N LEU A 103 15.37 13.29 -28.08
CA LEU A 103 14.16 13.99 -28.48
C LEU A 103 14.46 15.47 -28.82
N THR A 104 13.74 16.01 -29.82
CA THR A 104 13.74 17.46 -30.06
C THR A 104 13.05 18.21 -28.89
N PRO A 105 13.28 19.52 -28.72
CA PRO A 105 12.59 20.33 -27.71
C PRO A 105 11.08 20.22 -27.83
N ALA A 106 10.50 20.31 -29.01
CA ALA A 106 9.04 20.18 -29.22
C ALA A 106 8.50 18.81 -28.81
N GLN A 107 9.24 17.74 -29.06
CA GLN A 107 8.85 16.38 -28.61
C GLN A 107 8.92 16.24 -27.09
N ARG A 108 9.94 16.82 -26.43
CA ARG A 108 10.05 16.82 -24.96
C ARG A 108 8.90 17.59 -24.32
N ASP A 109 8.56 18.75 -24.88
CA ASP A 109 7.45 19.59 -24.38
C ASP A 109 6.10 18.86 -24.52
N ALA A 110 5.82 18.28 -25.70
CA ALA A 110 4.61 17.51 -25.94
C ALA A 110 4.50 16.32 -24.97
N LEU A 111 5.59 15.56 -24.80
CA LEU A 111 5.63 14.40 -23.91
C LEU A 111 5.47 14.80 -22.44
N SER A 112 6.15 15.88 -22.00
CA SER A 112 6.03 16.40 -20.64
C SER A 112 4.60 16.86 -20.33
N LYS A 113 3.94 17.51 -21.28
CA LYS A 113 2.54 17.93 -21.18
C LYS A 113 1.63 16.72 -21.05
N ALA A 114 1.76 15.73 -21.94
CA ALA A 114 0.96 14.51 -21.91
C ALA A 114 1.14 13.72 -20.58
N ILE A 115 2.38 13.59 -20.10
CA ILE A 115 2.66 12.94 -18.81
C ILE A 115 1.99 13.67 -17.64
N LYS A 116 2.05 15.01 -17.65
CA LYS A 116 1.41 15.81 -16.59
C LYS A 116 -0.10 15.66 -16.60
N GLU A 117 -0.75 15.78 -17.75
CA GLU A 117 -2.19 15.63 -17.91
C GLU A 117 -2.66 14.21 -17.51
N THR A 118 -1.92 13.19 -17.96
CA THR A 118 -2.19 11.79 -17.61
C THR A 118 -2.05 11.56 -16.09
N ARG A 119 -1.02 12.14 -15.46
CA ARG A 119 -0.81 12.03 -14.01
C ARG A 119 -1.99 12.63 -13.24
N ASP A 120 -2.38 13.85 -13.60
CA ASP A 120 -3.45 14.57 -12.92
C ASP A 120 -4.79 13.80 -13.05
N PHE A 121 -5.13 13.34 -14.26
CA PHE A 121 -6.30 12.48 -14.49
C PHE A 121 -6.23 11.17 -13.69
N GLN A 122 -5.06 10.50 -13.68
CA GLN A 122 -4.90 9.19 -13.06
C GLN A 122 -4.97 9.25 -11.53
N VAL A 123 -4.52 10.34 -10.91
CA VAL A 123 -4.64 10.52 -9.45
C VAL A 123 -6.12 10.56 -9.05
N ASP A 124 -6.91 11.39 -9.71
CA ASP A 124 -8.35 11.52 -9.44
C ASP A 124 -9.12 10.22 -9.75
N ALA A 125 -8.77 9.56 -10.85
CA ALA A 125 -9.38 8.29 -11.23
C ALA A 125 -9.09 7.21 -10.18
N ALA A 126 -7.84 7.08 -9.74
CA ALA A 126 -7.46 6.09 -8.74
C ALA A 126 -8.14 6.32 -7.38
N GLU A 127 -8.36 7.58 -6.99
CA GLU A 127 -9.09 7.89 -5.76
C GLU A 127 -10.56 7.45 -5.85
N ARG A 128 -11.25 7.82 -6.95
CA ARG A 128 -12.62 7.37 -7.21
C ARG A 128 -12.75 5.84 -7.26
N ASP A 129 -11.81 5.17 -7.93
CA ASP A 129 -11.80 3.71 -8.03
C ASP A 129 -11.63 3.03 -6.67
N ASN A 130 -10.82 3.59 -5.78
CA ASN A 130 -10.67 3.05 -4.42
C ASN A 130 -11.94 3.22 -3.58
N VAL A 131 -12.61 4.39 -3.68
CA VAL A 131 -13.91 4.60 -3.00
C VAL A 131 -14.94 3.60 -3.52
N PHE A 132 -15.09 3.49 -4.83
CA PHE A 132 -16.01 2.54 -5.47
C PHE A 132 -15.70 1.08 -5.07
N ALA A 133 -14.42 0.72 -5.01
CA ALA A 133 -14.01 -0.63 -4.62
C ALA A 133 -14.39 -0.94 -3.16
N VAL A 134 -14.23 0.01 -2.25
CA VAL A 134 -14.68 -0.17 -0.84
C VAL A 134 -16.18 -0.45 -0.78
N GLU A 135 -17.00 0.33 -1.48
CA GLU A 135 -18.45 0.13 -1.54
C GLU A 135 -18.82 -1.25 -2.13
N ARG A 136 -18.17 -1.63 -3.24
CA ARG A 136 -18.39 -2.94 -3.88
C ARG A 136 -18.01 -4.10 -2.97
N ILE A 137 -16.89 -4.00 -2.25
CA ILE A 137 -16.43 -5.02 -1.30
C ILE A 137 -17.43 -5.14 -0.14
N GLN A 138 -17.89 -4.04 0.43
CA GLN A 138 -18.89 -4.05 1.50
C GLN A 138 -20.22 -4.68 1.05
N ASN A 139 -20.69 -4.30 -0.14
CA ASN A 139 -21.95 -4.79 -0.70
C ASN A 139 -21.90 -6.25 -1.16
N SER A 140 -20.72 -6.83 -1.36
CA SER A 140 -20.57 -8.25 -1.71
C SER A 140 -20.99 -9.20 -0.60
N GLY A 141 -20.98 -8.74 0.65
CA GLY A 141 -21.28 -9.55 1.83
C GLY A 141 -20.20 -10.60 2.18
N SER A 142 -19.19 -10.79 1.33
CA SER A 142 -18.13 -11.79 1.54
C SER A 142 -16.99 -11.30 2.42
N THR A 143 -16.71 -10.00 2.39
CA THR A 143 -15.59 -9.35 3.09
C THR A 143 -16.09 -8.13 3.85
N ARG A 144 -15.78 -8.06 5.14
CA ARG A 144 -16.09 -6.90 5.98
C ARG A 144 -14.98 -5.86 5.87
N VAL A 145 -15.33 -4.65 5.46
CA VAL A 145 -14.41 -3.50 5.54
C VAL A 145 -14.56 -2.86 6.91
N VAL A 146 -13.47 -2.86 7.67
CA VAL A 146 -13.48 -2.43 9.08
C VAL A 146 -12.29 -1.54 9.41
N ASP A 147 -12.46 -0.71 10.42
CA ASP A 147 -11.34 0.04 10.98
C ASP A 147 -10.51 -0.88 11.88
N MET A 148 -9.19 -0.75 11.80
CA MET A 148 -8.29 -1.44 12.71
C MET A 148 -8.45 -0.90 14.12
N ASN A 149 -8.43 -1.80 15.12
CA ASN A 149 -8.41 -1.40 16.53
C ASN A 149 -7.35 -0.29 16.74
N PRO A 150 -7.72 0.87 17.31
CA PRO A 150 -6.82 2.01 17.43
C PRO A 150 -5.52 1.71 18.19
N ALA A 151 -5.57 0.85 19.22
CA ALA A 151 -4.38 0.47 19.99
C ALA A 151 -3.43 -0.39 19.14
N ILE A 152 -3.96 -1.34 18.36
CA ILE A 152 -3.17 -2.16 17.45
C ILE A 152 -2.54 -1.27 16.37
N LEU A 153 -3.34 -0.38 15.75
CA LEU A 153 -2.85 0.53 14.72
C LEU A 153 -1.75 1.48 15.24
N ALA A 154 -1.91 2.00 16.46
CA ALA A 154 -0.90 2.84 17.10
C ALA A 154 0.40 2.07 17.35
N ARG A 155 0.30 0.81 17.81
CA ARG A 155 1.45 -0.07 18.01
C ARG A 155 2.13 -0.44 16.68
N MET A 156 1.36 -0.75 15.61
CA MET A 156 1.91 -0.96 14.27
C MET A 156 2.73 0.25 13.82
N LYS A 157 2.23 1.46 13.99
CA LYS A 157 2.94 2.71 13.65
C LYS A 157 4.22 2.87 14.46
N SER A 158 4.19 2.66 15.78
CA SER A 158 5.37 2.80 16.64
C SER A 158 6.44 1.76 16.32
N GLU A 159 6.06 0.51 16.10
CA GLU A 159 6.99 -0.55 15.69
C GLU A 159 7.61 -0.27 14.31
N SER A 160 6.82 0.27 13.37
CA SER A 160 7.30 0.60 12.01
C SER A 160 8.38 1.69 11.99
N VAL A 161 8.50 2.52 13.02
CA VAL A 161 9.62 3.48 13.13
C VAL A 161 10.98 2.77 13.12
N LYS A 162 11.06 1.56 13.67
CA LYS A 162 12.26 0.73 13.70
C LYS A 162 12.79 0.37 12.31
N VAL A 163 11.90 0.31 11.31
CA VAL A 163 12.26 0.02 9.91
C VAL A 163 13.13 1.13 9.32
N GLY A 164 13.03 2.33 9.87
CA GLY A 164 13.82 3.47 9.46
C GLY A 164 15.35 3.24 9.49
N ARG A 165 15.84 2.28 10.30
CA ARG A 165 17.27 1.89 10.34
C ARG A 165 17.79 1.34 9.00
N LEU A 166 16.90 0.82 8.15
CA LEU A 166 17.25 0.26 6.85
C LEU A 166 17.35 1.32 5.74
N LEU A 167 16.97 2.56 6.02
CA LEU A 167 17.02 3.63 5.03
C LEU A 167 18.47 4.02 4.74
N SER A 168 18.83 4.05 3.45
CA SER A 168 20.07 4.69 3.01
C SER A 168 20.07 6.20 3.35
N PRO A 169 21.22 6.88 3.37
CA PRO A 169 21.27 8.32 3.61
C PRO A 169 20.34 9.14 2.71
N THR A 170 20.30 8.81 1.43
CA THR A 170 19.41 9.46 0.45
C THR A 170 17.92 9.21 0.79
N GLN A 171 17.54 7.95 1.07
CA GLN A 171 16.18 7.61 1.47
C GLN A 171 15.79 8.31 2.78
N ARG A 172 16.70 8.41 3.73
CA ARG A 172 16.51 9.14 4.99
C ARG A 172 16.18 10.61 4.74
N ALA A 173 16.94 11.27 3.87
CA ALA A 173 16.70 12.66 3.53
C ALA A 173 15.31 12.90 2.92
N TYR A 174 14.84 11.97 2.06
CA TYR A 174 13.46 12.03 1.52
C TYR A 174 12.41 11.75 2.59
N TYR A 175 12.63 10.76 3.44
CA TYR A 175 11.75 10.43 4.55
C TYR A 175 11.54 11.64 5.47
N ASP A 176 12.62 12.34 5.85
CA ASP A 176 12.56 13.51 6.72
C ASP A 176 11.80 14.68 6.06
N LYS A 177 11.98 14.90 4.74
CA LYS A 177 11.20 15.88 3.98
C LYS A 177 9.71 15.55 3.97
N ILE A 178 9.34 14.29 3.75
CA ILE A 178 7.94 13.84 3.75
C ILE A 178 7.34 14.02 5.14
N ARG A 179 8.05 13.63 6.20
CA ARG A 179 7.59 13.81 7.58
C ARG A 179 7.35 15.28 7.93
N ALA A 180 8.26 16.16 7.54
CA ALA A 180 8.12 17.59 7.76
C ALA A 180 6.89 18.16 7.03
N ALA A 181 6.64 17.74 5.79
CA ALA A 181 5.47 18.16 5.02
C ALA A 181 4.15 17.68 5.67
N VAL A 182 4.10 16.41 6.09
CA VAL A 182 2.91 15.85 6.78
C VAL A 182 2.64 16.57 8.10
N SER A 183 3.68 16.87 8.88
CA SER A 183 3.53 17.59 10.15
C SER A 183 2.99 19.01 9.97
N LYS A 184 3.38 19.70 8.90
CA LYS A 184 2.88 21.05 8.58
C LYS A 184 1.41 21.07 8.16
N ASN A 185 0.95 19.98 7.51
CA ASN A 185 -0.41 19.87 6.96
C ASN A 185 -1.33 19.01 7.85
N ALA A 186 -0.86 18.56 9.01
CA ALA A 186 -1.72 17.84 9.95
C ALA A 186 -2.82 18.77 10.46
N PRO A 187 -4.10 18.39 10.42
CA PRO A 187 -5.17 19.17 11.02
C PRO A 187 -4.85 19.40 12.50
N ALA A 188 -5.08 20.64 12.97
CA ALA A 188 -4.91 20.97 14.38
C ALA A 188 -5.71 19.95 15.21
N LYS A 189 -5.04 19.32 16.19
CA LYS A 189 -5.74 18.44 17.13
C LYS A 189 -6.82 19.26 17.79
N THR A 190 -8.07 19.04 17.41
CA THR A 190 -9.23 19.52 18.17
C THR A 190 -9.10 18.92 19.58
N LYS A 191 -8.95 19.81 20.56
CA LYS A 191 -8.90 19.45 21.98
C LYS A 191 -10.25 18.93 22.44
#